data_16e57616dfaea57cdc20d18eb6f3ddc0
#
_entry.id   16e57616dfaea57cdc20d18eb6f3ddc0
#
_cell.length_a   1.000
_cell.length_b   1.000
_cell.length_c   1.000
_cell.angle_alpha   90.00
_cell.angle_beta   90.00
_cell.angle_gamma   90.00
#
_symmetry.space_group_name_H-M   'P 1'
#
loop_
_entity.id
_entity.type
_entity.pdbx_description
1 polymer ?
#
loop_
_entity_poly.entity_id
_entity_poly.type
_entity_poly.pdbx_seq_one_letter_code
_entity_poly.pdbx_strand_id
1 'polypeptide(L)'
;NSETEGPFPTKSPSTLVRSNIIGDRSGVPLTIKITVQNTNASCAALAGVLVDIWHCDKDGNYSEYGGTQMQSVDYTSNHFLRGRQTTDSAGLVSFTSIFPGWYQSRATHIHVHIYKADGTSLLVTQIAFPEGSDSAVVAVNSATAYGYTKGMSGYTYNASDNVFSDGTSNEMSSISGSLSAGYTLTHTI
;
A
#
# COMPACT_ATOMS: atom_id res chain seq x y z
N ASN A 1 7.58 -12.88 1.96
CA ASN A 1 8.94 -12.34 2.12
C ASN A 1 8.94 -11.13 3.05
N SER A 2 10.10 -10.84 3.64
CA SER A 2 10.33 -9.60 4.38
C SER A 2 10.94 -8.58 3.41
N GLU A 3 10.35 -7.38 3.39
CA GLU A 3 10.79 -6.28 2.55
C GLU A 3 11.22 -5.07 3.38
N THR A 4 11.84 -4.09 2.75
CA THR A 4 12.23 -2.85 3.43
C THR A 4 11.02 -1.97 3.77
N GLU A 5 11.11 -1.23 4.90
CA GLU A 5 10.15 -0.14 5.21
C GLU A 5 10.25 1.03 4.20
N GLY A 6 11.35 1.08 3.45
CA GLY A 6 11.63 2.21 2.57
C GLY A 6 11.96 3.49 3.33
N PRO A 7 12.06 4.62 2.62
CA PRO A 7 12.47 5.90 3.22
C PRO A 7 11.34 6.67 3.91
N PHE A 8 10.10 6.20 3.85
CA PHE A 8 8.92 6.95 4.31
C PHE A 8 8.02 6.17 5.30
N PRO A 9 8.56 5.43 6.29
CA PRO A 9 7.73 4.70 7.26
C PRO A 9 6.86 5.65 8.07
N THR A 10 5.74 5.16 8.59
CA THR A 10 4.83 5.95 9.44
C THR A 10 5.51 6.30 10.76
N LYS A 11 5.58 7.60 11.10
CA LYS A 11 6.30 8.10 12.28
C LYS A 11 5.62 7.75 13.60
N SER A 12 4.28 7.82 13.63
CA SER A 12 3.50 7.61 14.87
C SER A 12 2.26 6.75 14.59
N PRO A 13 2.42 5.45 14.29
CA PRO A 13 1.32 4.60 13.86
C PRO A 13 0.17 4.49 14.87
N SER A 14 0.48 4.54 16.18
CA SER A 14 -0.52 4.46 17.25
C SER A 14 -1.53 5.62 17.25
N THR A 15 -1.19 6.74 16.62
CA THR A 15 -2.09 7.90 16.48
C THR A 15 -2.98 7.80 15.23
N LEU A 16 -2.73 6.82 14.36
CA LEU A 16 -3.40 6.65 13.07
C LEU A 16 -4.27 5.39 13.02
N VAL A 17 -4.92 5.05 14.14
CA VAL A 17 -5.86 3.92 14.21
C VAL A 17 -7.15 4.33 13.50
N ARG A 18 -7.27 3.93 12.23
CA ARG A 18 -8.39 4.30 11.35
C ARG A 18 -8.49 3.36 10.15
N SER A 19 -9.71 3.14 9.66
CA SER A 19 -9.97 2.36 8.43
C SER A 19 -9.98 3.25 7.19
N ASN A 20 -10.53 4.46 7.26
CA ASN A 20 -10.45 5.42 6.16
C ASN A 20 -9.14 6.19 6.26
N ILE A 21 -8.26 5.96 5.30
CA ILE A 21 -6.91 6.55 5.26
C ILE A 21 -6.75 7.63 4.20
N ILE A 22 -7.81 7.99 3.47
CA ILE A 22 -7.75 8.92 2.32
C ILE A 22 -7.20 10.29 2.77
N GLY A 23 -7.66 10.80 3.91
CA GLY A 23 -7.33 12.15 4.34
C GLY A 23 -7.88 13.20 3.35
N ASP A 24 -7.03 14.11 2.92
CA ASP A 24 -7.35 15.18 1.95
C ASP A 24 -7.02 14.79 0.49
N ARG A 25 -6.71 13.53 0.23
CA ARG A 25 -6.36 13.06 -1.12
C ARG A 25 -7.60 12.71 -1.94
N SER A 26 -7.45 12.79 -3.26
CA SER A 26 -8.46 12.37 -4.24
C SER A 26 -7.84 11.42 -5.26
N GLY A 27 -8.63 10.50 -5.77
CA GLY A 27 -8.21 9.52 -6.76
C GLY A 27 -9.27 8.47 -7.00
N VAL A 28 -8.94 7.43 -7.75
CA VAL A 28 -9.81 6.28 -7.96
C VAL A 28 -9.97 5.52 -6.63
N PRO A 29 -11.20 5.23 -6.17
CA PRO A 29 -11.40 4.54 -4.90
C PRO A 29 -10.73 3.17 -4.86
N LEU A 30 -10.08 2.83 -3.75
CA LEU A 30 -9.49 1.52 -3.48
C LEU A 30 -9.88 1.03 -2.11
N THR A 31 -10.54 -0.14 -2.05
CA THR A 31 -10.69 -0.90 -0.81
C THR A 31 -9.53 -1.89 -0.70
N ILE A 32 -8.80 -1.87 0.42
CA ILE A 32 -7.66 -2.75 0.68
C ILE A 32 -8.07 -3.75 1.75
N LYS A 33 -8.01 -5.04 1.45
CA LYS A 33 -8.32 -6.14 2.37
C LYS A 33 -7.08 -7.02 2.53
N ILE A 34 -6.56 -7.12 3.75
CA ILE A 34 -5.40 -7.93 4.07
C ILE A 34 -5.82 -8.98 5.10
N THR A 35 -5.56 -10.26 4.78
CA THR A 35 -5.73 -11.38 5.71
C THR A 35 -4.35 -11.80 6.21
N VAL A 36 -4.18 -11.84 7.53
CA VAL A 36 -2.93 -12.26 8.17
C VAL A 36 -3.10 -13.69 8.69
N GLN A 37 -2.14 -14.56 8.34
CA GLN A 37 -2.12 -15.97 8.70
C GLN A 37 -0.85 -16.34 9.45
N ASN A 38 -0.95 -17.29 10.35
CA ASN A 38 0.18 -17.85 11.07
C ASN A 38 0.68 -19.12 10.38
N THR A 39 1.78 -19.01 9.65
CA THR A 39 2.40 -20.15 8.95
C THR A 39 2.86 -21.26 9.91
N ASN A 40 3.21 -20.93 11.15
CA ASN A 40 3.58 -21.90 12.17
C ASN A 40 2.37 -22.66 12.74
N ALA A 41 1.15 -22.20 12.44
CA ALA A 41 -0.11 -22.82 12.87
C ALA A 41 -0.96 -23.26 11.66
N SER A 42 -0.33 -23.85 10.65
CA SER A 42 -0.99 -24.36 9.43
C SER A 42 -1.83 -23.28 8.72
N CYS A 43 -1.31 -22.08 8.64
CA CYS A 43 -1.98 -20.91 8.02
C CYS A 43 -3.31 -20.53 8.70
N ALA A 44 -3.45 -20.81 9.99
CA ALA A 44 -4.61 -20.34 10.75
C ALA A 44 -4.66 -18.81 10.78
N ALA A 45 -5.87 -18.24 10.79
CA ALA A 45 -6.08 -16.81 10.91
C ALA A 45 -5.36 -16.24 12.15
N LEU A 46 -4.63 -15.15 11.97
CA LEU A 46 -3.91 -14.48 13.06
C LEU A 46 -4.70 -13.25 13.53
N ALA A 47 -5.54 -13.46 14.53
CA ALA A 47 -6.36 -12.41 15.13
C ALA A 47 -5.58 -11.57 16.16
N GLY A 48 -6.00 -10.31 16.33
CA GLY A 48 -5.49 -9.41 17.38
C GLY A 48 -4.11 -8.81 17.10
N VAL A 49 -3.55 -8.97 15.90
CA VAL A 49 -2.32 -8.32 15.50
C VAL A 49 -2.59 -6.93 14.90
N LEU A 50 -1.64 -6.02 15.05
CA LEU A 50 -1.71 -4.69 14.49
C LEU A 50 -1.14 -4.71 13.07
N VAL A 51 -1.87 -4.13 12.13
CA VAL A 51 -1.45 -4.01 10.72
C VAL A 51 -1.40 -2.53 10.36
N ASP A 52 -0.21 -2.04 10.08
CA ASP A 52 0.03 -0.72 9.53
C ASP A 52 0.18 -0.80 8.04
N ILE A 53 -0.46 0.12 7.32
CA ILE A 53 -0.22 0.31 5.91
C ILE A 53 0.11 1.77 5.60
N TRP A 54 0.91 1.98 4.57
CA TRP A 54 1.12 3.29 3.96
C TRP A 54 1.48 3.16 2.48
N HIS A 55 1.11 4.17 1.72
CA HIS A 55 1.45 4.24 0.30
C HIS A 55 1.45 5.69 -0.19
N CYS A 56 1.98 5.92 -1.38
CA CYS A 56 1.99 7.24 -2.01
C CYS A 56 0.60 7.64 -2.53
N ASP A 57 0.40 8.94 -2.73
CA ASP A 57 -0.77 9.46 -3.43
C ASP A 57 -0.70 9.21 -4.95
N LYS A 58 -1.66 9.70 -5.71
CA LYS A 58 -1.73 9.56 -7.17
C LYS A 58 -0.56 10.19 -7.93
N ASP A 59 0.13 11.14 -7.30
CA ASP A 59 1.28 11.84 -7.87
C ASP A 59 2.62 11.21 -7.43
N GLY A 60 2.58 10.21 -6.56
CA GLY A 60 3.74 9.47 -6.08
C GLY A 60 4.35 10.06 -4.80
N ASN A 61 3.65 10.91 -4.07
CA ASN A 61 4.15 11.53 -2.85
C ASN A 61 3.63 10.85 -1.58
N TYR A 62 4.47 10.82 -0.55
CA TYR A 62 4.14 10.30 0.77
C TYR A 62 3.87 11.43 1.76
N SER A 63 2.87 11.26 2.61
CA SER A 63 2.66 12.11 3.78
C SER A 63 3.79 11.94 4.81
N GLU A 64 3.86 12.84 5.79
CA GLU A 64 4.85 12.90 6.88
C GLU A 64 6.28 13.22 6.43
N TYR A 65 6.53 13.37 5.15
CA TYR A 65 7.85 13.61 4.55
C TYR A 65 7.81 14.71 3.50
N GLY A 66 8.98 15.25 3.17
CA GLY A 66 9.13 16.24 2.11
C GLY A 66 10.27 17.21 2.32
N GLY A 67 10.42 18.16 1.38
CA GLY A 67 11.47 19.16 1.42
C GLY A 67 12.89 18.61 1.21
N THR A 68 13.01 17.41 0.63
CA THR A 68 14.30 16.74 0.39
C THR A 68 14.47 16.34 -1.08
N GLN A 69 15.67 15.84 -1.44
CA GLN A 69 15.90 15.29 -2.79
C GLN A 69 15.04 14.04 -3.08
N MET A 70 14.66 13.27 -2.04
CA MET A 70 13.81 12.08 -2.20
C MET A 70 12.35 12.44 -2.46
N GLN A 71 11.87 13.54 -1.91
CA GLN A 71 10.54 14.10 -2.14
C GLN A 71 10.60 15.61 -1.93
N SER A 72 10.52 16.37 -3.03
CA SER A 72 10.63 17.83 -2.99
C SER A 72 9.37 18.49 -2.41
N VAL A 73 8.19 17.93 -2.69
CA VAL A 73 6.93 18.43 -2.13
C VAL A 73 6.88 18.12 -0.63
N ASP A 74 6.55 19.12 0.18
CA ASP A 74 6.53 19.00 1.63
C ASP A 74 5.13 18.65 2.14
N TYR A 75 5.01 17.44 2.71
CA TYR A 75 3.84 16.92 3.40
C TYR A 75 4.15 16.49 4.84
N THR A 76 5.17 17.09 5.45
CA THR A 76 5.61 16.74 6.83
C THR A 76 4.52 16.88 7.89
N SER A 77 3.55 17.76 7.65
CA SER A 77 2.40 18.00 8.55
C SER A 77 1.14 17.23 8.17
N ASN A 78 1.19 16.41 7.11
CA ASN A 78 0.06 15.62 6.64
C ASN A 78 0.22 14.16 7.03
N HIS A 79 -0.91 13.44 7.15
CA HIS A 79 -0.93 12.02 7.51
C HIS A 79 -1.83 11.18 6.58
N PHE A 80 -2.03 11.61 5.34
CA PHE A 80 -2.87 10.90 4.37
C PHE A 80 -2.25 9.54 3.99
N LEU A 81 -3.12 8.62 3.59
CA LEU A 81 -2.78 7.30 3.05
C LEU A 81 -1.88 6.47 3.98
N ARG A 82 -2.11 6.63 5.30
CA ARG A 82 -1.50 5.87 6.39
C ARG A 82 -2.56 5.46 7.39
N GLY A 83 -2.50 4.24 7.88
CA GLY A 83 -3.43 3.79 8.91
C GLY A 83 -3.03 2.50 9.57
N ARG A 84 -3.59 2.28 10.76
CA ARG A 84 -3.46 1.08 11.58
C ARG A 84 -4.83 0.47 11.83
N GLN A 85 -4.91 -0.85 11.71
CA GLN A 85 -6.07 -1.65 12.11
C GLN A 85 -5.60 -2.85 12.93
N THR A 86 -6.50 -3.39 13.75
CA THR A 86 -6.29 -4.68 14.42
C THR A 86 -7.05 -5.76 13.67
N THR A 87 -6.42 -6.90 13.40
CA THR A 87 -7.07 -8.04 12.74
C THR A 87 -8.22 -8.58 13.57
N ASP A 88 -9.32 -8.88 12.88
CA ASP A 88 -10.48 -9.55 13.47
C ASP A 88 -10.25 -11.06 13.70
N SER A 89 -11.30 -11.79 14.11
CA SER A 89 -11.24 -13.25 14.35
C SER A 89 -10.90 -14.07 13.10
N ALA A 90 -11.09 -13.50 11.90
CA ALA A 90 -10.70 -14.11 10.63
C ALA A 90 -9.29 -13.67 10.16
N GLY A 91 -8.54 -12.92 10.96
CA GLY A 91 -7.26 -12.37 10.60
C GLY A 91 -7.35 -11.20 9.62
N LEU A 92 -8.55 -10.63 9.39
CA LEU A 92 -8.81 -9.63 8.36
C LEU A 92 -8.70 -8.21 8.91
N VAL A 93 -8.09 -7.33 8.10
CA VAL A 93 -8.22 -5.87 8.19
C VAL A 93 -8.72 -5.32 6.86
N SER A 94 -9.44 -4.17 6.92
CA SER A 94 -9.95 -3.50 5.73
C SER A 94 -9.72 -2.00 5.83
N PHE A 95 -9.17 -1.41 4.75
CA PHE A 95 -8.93 0.02 4.65
C PHE A 95 -9.65 0.61 3.43
N THR A 96 -10.17 1.84 3.60
CA THR A 96 -10.69 2.66 2.52
C THR A 96 -9.62 3.65 2.10
N SER A 97 -9.26 3.63 0.83
CA SER A 97 -8.15 4.41 0.28
C SER A 97 -8.44 4.91 -1.14
N ILE A 98 -7.43 5.45 -1.77
CA ILE A 98 -7.37 5.68 -3.22
C ILE A 98 -6.34 4.75 -3.85
N PHE A 99 -6.48 4.47 -5.14
CA PHE A 99 -5.47 3.72 -5.88
C PHE A 99 -4.16 4.50 -5.92
N PRO A 100 -3.03 3.92 -5.48
CA PRO A 100 -1.75 4.63 -5.48
C PRO A 100 -1.29 4.94 -6.91
N GLY A 101 -0.62 6.07 -7.07
CA GLY A 101 0.23 6.29 -8.21
C GLY A 101 1.51 5.45 -8.10
N TRP A 102 2.62 6.04 -8.49
CA TRP A 102 3.91 5.37 -8.34
C TRP A 102 5.00 6.37 -7.89
N TYR A 103 5.83 5.94 -6.95
CA TYR A 103 7.01 6.67 -6.52
C TYR A 103 8.14 6.46 -7.53
N GLN A 104 8.98 7.47 -7.71
CA GLN A 104 10.09 7.42 -8.66
C GLN A 104 10.99 6.19 -8.40
N SER A 105 11.32 5.47 -9.47
CA SER A 105 12.14 4.24 -9.47
C SER A 105 11.50 3.04 -8.78
N ARG A 106 10.19 3.08 -8.47
CA ARG A 106 9.45 1.99 -7.84
C ARG A 106 8.22 1.60 -8.64
N ALA A 107 7.88 0.33 -8.60
CA ALA A 107 6.57 -0.17 -9.02
C ALA A 107 5.47 0.34 -8.09
N THR A 108 4.21 0.32 -8.51
CA THR A 108 3.07 0.60 -7.63
C THR A 108 3.02 -0.43 -6.50
N HIS A 109 3.02 0.03 -5.25
CA HIS A 109 3.07 -0.84 -4.07
C HIS A 109 2.40 -0.21 -2.85
N ILE A 110 2.09 -1.07 -1.88
CA ILE A 110 1.63 -0.68 -0.55
C ILE A 110 2.59 -1.29 0.47
N HIS A 111 3.11 -0.47 1.38
CA HIS A 111 3.90 -0.93 2.51
C HIS A 111 3.00 -1.51 3.59
N VAL A 112 3.46 -2.57 4.25
CA VAL A 112 2.78 -3.23 5.36
C VAL A 112 3.78 -3.51 6.48
N HIS A 113 3.39 -3.20 7.72
CA HIS A 113 4.13 -3.60 8.91
C HIS A 113 3.17 -4.26 9.90
N ILE A 114 3.46 -5.47 10.30
CA ILE A 114 2.62 -6.26 11.20
C ILE A 114 3.31 -6.38 12.55
N TYR A 115 2.54 -6.13 13.63
CA TYR A 115 3.03 -6.20 15.00
C TYR A 115 2.12 -7.08 15.85
N LYS A 116 2.68 -7.67 16.90
CA LYS A 116 1.88 -8.17 18.02
C LYS A 116 1.16 -7.01 18.72
N ALA A 117 0.14 -7.33 19.50
CA ALA A 117 -0.59 -6.33 20.30
C ALA A 117 0.31 -5.56 21.28
N ASP A 118 1.43 -6.13 21.70
CA ASP A 118 2.43 -5.50 22.58
C ASP A 118 3.41 -4.58 21.84
N GLY A 119 3.28 -4.46 20.50
CA GLY A 119 4.14 -3.65 19.66
C GLY A 119 5.39 -4.36 19.14
N THR A 120 5.57 -5.65 19.44
CA THR A 120 6.68 -6.43 18.87
C THR A 120 6.47 -6.60 17.37
N SER A 121 7.46 -6.20 16.55
CA SER A 121 7.44 -6.38 15.10
C SER A 121 7.44 -7.86 14.72
N LEU A 122 6.52 -8.24 13.85
CA LEU A 122 6.42 -9.59 13.28
C LEU A 122 6.92 -9.67 11.85
N LEU A 123 6.53 -8.68 11.01
CA LEU A 123 6.87 -8.68 9.60
C LEU A 123 6.82 -7.26 9.04
N VAL A 124 7.83 -6.91 8.29
CA VAL A 124 7.80 -5.76 7.35
C VAL A 124 7.78 -6.33 5.94
N THR A 125 6.85 -5.89 5.12
CA THR A 125 6.71 -6.32 3.74
C THR A 125 6.08 -5.25 2.86
N GLN A 126 5.94 -5.54 1.58
CA GLN A 126 5.24 -4.69 0.62
C GLN A 126 4.28 -5.54 -0.20
N ILE A 127 3.16 -4.96 -0.62
CA ILE A 127 2.20 -5.59 -1.52
C ILE A 127 2.45 -5.07 -2.92
N ALA A 128 2.72 -5.99 -3.86
CA ALA A 128 2.88 -5.73 -5.28
C ALA A 128 1.52 -5.76 -6.00
N PHE A 129 1.41 -5.01 -7.08
CA PHE A 129 0.23 -4.96 -7.92
C PHE A 129 0.46 -5.75 -9.22
N PRO A 130 -0.56 -6.47 -9.73
CA PRO A 130 -0.50 -7.06 -11.06
C PRO A 130 -0.24 -5.99 -12.12
N GLU A 131 0.67 -6.29 -13.04
CA GLU A 131 1.08 -5.39 -14.11
C GLU A 131 0.92 -6.08 -15.48
N GLY A 132 0.46 -5.33 -16.46
CA GLY A 132 0.23 -5.78 -17.82
C GLY A 132 -0.60 -4.72 -18.53
N SER A 133 -0.73 -4.82 -19.84
CA SER A 133 -1.47 -3.82 -20.64
C SER A 133 -2.89 -3.55 -20.14
N ASP A 134 -3.55 -4.59 -19.64
CA ASP A 134 -4.94 -4.56 -19.20
C ASP A 134 -5.10 -4.48 -17.67
N SER A 135 -4.00 -4.23 -16.96
CA SER A 135 -4.01 -4.15 -15.50
C SER A 135 -4.67 -2.87 -14.97
N ALA A 136 -5.15 -2.95 -13.73
CA ALA A 136 -5.66 -1.77 -13.02
C ALA A 136 -4.59 -0.68 -12.88
N VAL A 137 -3.30 -1.05 -12.72
CA VAL A 137 -2.18 -0.11 -12.64
C VAL A 137 -2.11 0.76 -13.90
N VAL A 138 -2.15 0.14 -15.08
CA VAL A 138 -2.10 0.87 -16.36
C VAL A 138 -3.38 1.69 -16.57
N ALA A 139 -4.55 1.08 -16.33
CA ALA A 139 -5.83 1.76 -16.50
C ALA A 139 -5.95 3.01 -15.62
N VAL A 140 -5.58 2.92 -14.33
CA VAL A 140 -5.65 4.03 -13.38
C VAL A 140 -4.61 5.10 -13.67
N ASN A 141 -3.34 4.72 -13.86
CA ASN A 141 -2.27 5.71 -14.10
C ASN A 141 -2.38 6.38 -15.47
N SER A 142 -3.18 5.85 -16.39
CA SER A 142 -3.51 6.50 -17.66
C SER A 142 -4.79 7.35 -17.59
N ALA A 143 -5.49 7.35 -16.46
CA ALA A 143 -6.80 8.00 -16.30
C ALA A 143 -6.68 9.47 -15.86
N THR A 144 -6.30 10.35 -16.78
CA THR A 144 -6.14 11.80 -16.51
C THR A 144 -7.42 12.46 -16.00
N ALA A 145 -8.59 11.99 -16.42
CA ALA A 145 -9.89 12.46 -15.91
C ALA A 145 -10.08 12.24 -14.40
N TYR A 146 -9.35 11.28 -13.80
CA TYR A 146 -9.33 11.01 -12.37
C TYR A 146 -8.13 11.68 -11.66
N GLY A 147 -7.38 12.51 -12.38
CA GLY A 147 -6.26 13.28 -11.85
C GLY A 147 -4.90 12.54 -11.87
N TYR A 148 -4.79 11.38 -12.50
CA TYR A 148 -3.52 10.65 -12.67
C TYR A 148 -2.77 11.19 -13.89
N THR A 149 -2.15 12.34 -13.73
CA THR A 149 -1.52 13.08 -14.84
C THR A 149 -0.07 12.66 -15.10
N LYS A 150 0.55 11.92 -14.18
CA LYS A 150 1.91 11.41 -14.31
C LYS A 150 2.02 10.37 -15.42
N GLY A 151 0.97 9.59 -15.66
CA GLY A 151 0.95 8.55 -16.69
C GLY A 151 1.89 7.39 -16.38
N MET A 152 2.21 6.62 -17.43
CA MET A 152 3.10 5.46 -17.34
C MET A 152 4.52 5.72 -17.88
N SER A 153 4.82 6.91 -18.36
CA SER A 153 6.16 7.24 -18.86
C SER A 153 7.17 7.24 -17.71
N GLY A 154 8.20 6.41 -17.80
CA GLY A 154 9.21 6.24 -16.74
C GLY A 154 8.77 5.36 -15.56
N TYR A 155 7.63 4.67 -15.68
CA TYR A 155 7.18 3.70 -14.68
C TYR A 155 8.17 2.54 -14.55
N THR A 156 8.45 2.13 -13.33
CA THR A 156 9.27 0.94 -13.03
C THR A 156 8.35 -0.25 -12.80
N TYR A 157 8.48 -1.29 -13.61
CA TYR A 157 7.71 -2.52 -13.45
C TYR A 157 8.30 -3.40 -12.35
N ASN A 158 7.48 -4.28 -11.76
CA ASN A 158 7.90 -5.21 -10.69
C ASN A 158 9.21 -5.94 -11.01
N ALA A 159 9.35 -6.44 -12.24
CA ALA A 159 10.54 -7.15 -12.68
C ALA A 159 11.84 -6.31 -12.72
N SER A 160 11.71 -4.98 -12.68
CA SER A 160 12.82 -4.02 -12.69
C SER A 160 12.93 -3.24 -11.37
N ASP A 161 12.02 -3.49 -10.44
CA ASP A 161 12.02 -2.87 -9.11
C ASP A 161 13.04 -3.57 -8.21
N ASN A 162 13.98 -2.81 -7.64
CA ASN A 162 15.05 -3.36 -6.83
C ASN A 162 14.58 -4.01 -5.51
N VAL A 163 13.43 -3.63 -5.00
CA VAL A 163 12.83 -4.24 -3.80
C VAL A 163 12.22 -5.60 -4.15
N PHE A 164 11.60 -5.72 -5.32
CA PHE A 164 10.99 -6.96 -5.81
C PHE A 164 11.95 -7.83 -6.64
N SER A 165 13.26 -7.62 -6.51
CA SER A 165 14.30 -8.31 -7.32
C SER A 165 14.40 -9.81 -7.03
N ASP A 166 13.94 -10.27 -5.87
CA ASP A 166 13.83 -11.69 -5.50
C ASP A 166 12.50 -12.34 -5.92
N GLY A 167 11.66 -11.59 -6.62
CA GLY A 167 10.34 -12.01 -7.12
C GLY A 167 9.19 -11.47 -6.28
N THR A 168 7.98 -11.59 -6.82
CA THR A 168 6.75 -11.07 -6.21
C THR A 168 5.73 -12.15 -5.86
N SER A 169 6.15 -13.41 -5.81
CA SER A 169 5.19 -14.53 -5.64
C SER A 169 4.41 -14.49 -4.33
N ASN A 170 5.02 -13.95 -3.27
CA ASN A 170 4.42 -13.81 -1.96
C ASN A 170 3.85 -12.41 -1.68
N GLU A 171 4.13 -11.43 -2.54
CA GLU A 171 3.72 -10.03 -2.44
C GLU A 171 2.57 -9.68 -3.40
N MET A 172 2.33 -10.52 -4.41
CA MET A 172 1.38 -10.21 -5.47
C MET A 172 -0.06 -10.22 -4.98
N SER A 173 -0.72 -9.07 -5.11
CA SER A 173 -2.14 -8.93 -4.78
C SER A 173 -3.07 -9.40 -5.89
N SER A 174 -4.33 -9.63 -5.53
CA SER A 174 -5.45 -9.75 -6.47
C SER A 174 -6.24 -8.46 -6.49
N ILE A 175 -6.56 -7.97 -7.70
CA ILE A 175 -7.30 -6.72 -7.88
C ILE A 175 -8.52 -6.96 -8.74
N SER A 176 -9.67 -6.44 -8.31
CA SER A 176 -10.94 -6.48 -9.03
C SER A 176 -11.63 -5.12 -8.99
N GLY A 177 -12.46 -4.83 -9.97
CA GLY A 177 -13.19 -3.56 -10.06
C GLY A 177 -12.98 -2.84 -11.38
N SER A 178 -13.25 -1.54 -11.39
CA SER A 178 -13.10 -0.68 -12.57
C SER A 178 -12.85 0.77 -12.17
N LEU A 179 -12.44 1.61 -13.13
CA LEU A 179 -12.23 3.05 -12.90
C LEU A 179 -13.48 3.74 -12.33
N SER A 180 -14.65 3.41 -12.83
CA SER A 180 -15.91 4.08 -12.43
C SER A 180 -16.47 3.56 -11.12
N ALA A 181 -16.28 2.29 -10.80
CA ALA A 181 -16.79 1.65 -9.58
C ALA A 181 -15.79 1.67 -8.42
N GLY A 182 -14.50 1.97 -8.71
CA GLY A 182 -13.38 1.74 -7.80
C GLY A 182 -12.88 0.31 -7.87
N TYR A 183 -11.79 0.04 -7.14
CA TYR A 183 -11.14 -1.26 -7.09
C TYR A 183 -11.15 -1.84 -5.68
N THR A 184 -11.05 -3.15 -5.61
CA THR A 184 -10.77 -3.89 -4.37
C THR A 184 -9.46 -4.66 -4.56
N LEU A 185 -8.52 -4.44 -3.66
CA LEU A 185 -7.30 -5.22 -3.51
C LEU A 185 -7.51 -6.23 -2.40
N THR A 186 -7.15 -7.49 -2.66
CA THR A 186 -7.07 -8.55 -1.64
C THR A 186 -5.68 -9.15 -1.62
N HIS A 187 -5.15 -9.38 -0.42
CA HIS A 187 -3.85 -10.02 -0.24
C HIS A 187 -3.84 -10.84 1.06
N THR A 188 -3.11 -11.95 1.06
CA THR A 188 -2.90 -12.79 2.25
C THR A 188 -1.41 -12.82 2.60
N ILE A 189 -1.11 -12.55 3.85
CA ILE A 189 0.25 -12.51 4.42
C ILE A 189 0.38 -13.57 5.49
#